data_7cb8915ab09a5609f871bf54d112c890
#
_entry.id   7cb8915ab09a5609f871bf54d112c890
#
_cell.length_a   1.000
_cell.length_b   1.000
_cell.length_c   1.000
_cell.angle_alpha   90.00
_cell.angle_beta   90.00
_cell.angle_gamma   90.00
#
_symmetry.space_group_name_H-M   'P 1'
#
loop_
_entity.id
_entity.type
_entity.pdbx_description
1 polymer ?
#
loop_
_entity_poly.entity_id
_entity_poly.type
_entity_poly.pdbx_seq_one_letter_code
_entity_poly.pdbx_strand_id
1 'polypeptide(L)'
;MRPELWPKPFKYFDQVRVFLVTVCVVISLVVVTIASFLSFRNNELLTRRLRDQAHNYTNLIIQMKEWNASYGGVYVRKRSEEDVNPFLKELGKEPEIRDVRGRVFVLRNHAVMVKELSRRFAASEGSRFRPISLNPIDPDNTPDPFEREALQQISRGVPEVYRLERNAGAPPRFRFIHPLRADASCLDCHPTRVGRVIGALSVTIPAATAVRETDKNNVFIMVSAIAIVALLIGITYLLTWRLVVGLDKAQRRLKKQASTDELTGFANRRTVMQRLEEESRRAQRLGEPLCVTILDLDHFKQINDTHGHPFGDFVLKRIAETMKETLRSYDILGRIGGEEFILVSPETGLDEAVRQADRVRRRVSEQVVNDGTREVRLTVSAGVTAVDPGDETVSSILRRADAALYQAKQEGRNRVVSR
;
A
#
# COMPACT_ATOMS: atom_id res chain seq x y z
N MET A 1 -13.22 -31.08 -6.24
CA MET A 1 -12.31 -30.83 -5.10
C MET A 1 -11.42 -29.66 -5.46
N ARG A 2 -11.65 -28.47 -4.88
CA ARG A 2 -10.74 -27.32 -5.03
C ARG A 2 -9.62 -27.51 -4.01
N PRO A 3 -8.34 -27.40 -4.37
CA PRO A 3 -7.28 -27.42 -3.36
C PRO A 3 -7.42 -26.15 -2.51
N GLU A 4 -7.56 -26.30 -1.19
CA GLU A 4 -7.40 -25.19 -0.25
C GLU A 4 -5.95 -24.70 -0.32
N LEU A 5 -5.72 -23.65 -1.07
CA LEU A 5 -4.41 -23.03 -1.32
C LEU A 5 -3.85 -22.28 -0.10
N TRP A 6 -4.57 -22.25 1.04
CA TRP A 6 -4.16 -21.50 2.24
C TRP A 6 -4.17 -22.39 3.48
N PRO A 7 -3.06 -22.48 4.23
CA PRO A 7 -3.05 -23.13 5.54
C PRO A 7 -3.99 -22.36 6.48
N LYS A 8 -4.75 -23.10 7.32
CA LYS A 8 -5.66 -22.53 8.32
C LYS A 8 -4.98 -21.41 9.10
N PRO A 9 -5.63 -20.23 9.25
CA PRO A 9 -4.98 -19.04 9.75
C PRO A 9 -4.54 -19.17 11.20
N PHE A 10 -3.27 -18.90 11.46
CA PHE A 10 -2.77 -18.64 12.80
C PHE A 10 -3.48 -17.41 13.37
N LYS A 11 -3.78 -17.41 14.66
CA LYS A 11 -4.42 -16.30 15.40
C LYS A 11 -3.72 -14.94 15.20
N TYR A 12 -2.43 -14.94 14.83
CA TYR A 12 -1.61 -13.76 14.51
C TYR A 12 -1.64 -13.35 13.03
N PHE A 13 -2.11 -14.21 12.13
CA PHE A 13 -2.08 -13.94 10.69
C PHE A 13 -3.01 -12.79 10.30
N ASP A 14 -4.18 -12.73 10.92
CA ASP A 14 -5.14 -11.65 10.67
C ASP A 14 -4.64 -10.30 11.19
N GLN A 15 -3.95 -10.27 12.33
CA GLN A 15 -3.38 -9.03 12.87
C GLN A 15 -2.24 -8.49 11.98
N VAL A 16 -1.34 -9.36 11.50
CA VAL A 16 -0.26 -8.99 10.57
C VAL A 16 -0.84 -8.51 9.25
N ARG A 17 -1.87 -9.16 8.73
CA ARG A 17 -2.56 -8.76 7.49
C ARG A 17 -3.20 -7.38 7.64
N VAL A 18 -3.94 -7.13 8.72
CA VAL A 18 -4.56 -5.82 9.00
C VAL A 18 -3.49 -4.74 9.11
N PHE A 19 -2.41 -4.99 9.86
CA PHE A 19 -1.29 -4.05 9.99
C PHE A 19 -0.69 -3.69 8.63
N LEU A 20 -0.39 -4.68 7.79
CA LEU A 20 0.19 -4.46 6.46
C LEU A 20 -0.74 -3.68 5.52
N VAL A 21 -2.03 -4.03 5.50
CA VAL A 21 -3.02 -3.29 4.71
C VAL A 21 -3.07 -1.84 5.19
N THR A 22 -3.09 -1.60 6.50
CA THR A 22 -3.09 -0.25 7.06
C THR A 22 -1.85 0.53 6.65
N VAL A 23 -0.66 -0.06 6.74
CA VAL A 23 0.61 0.58 6.31
C VAL A 23 0.58 0.90 4.81
N CYS A 24 0.14 -0.04 3.96
CA CYS A 24 0.02 0.20 2.52
C CYS A 24 -0.97 1.34 2.20
N VAL A 25 -2.11 1.39 2.88
CA VAL A 25 -3.11 2.46 2.71
C VAL A 25 -2.53 3.82 3.12
N VAL A 26 -1.86 3.90 4.28
CA VAL A 26 -1.24 5.15 4.76
C VAL A 26 -0.16 5.63 3.79
N ILE A 27 0.75 4.75 3.36
CA ILE A 27 1.80 5.11 2.39
C ILE A 27 1.18 5.58 1.07
N SER A 28 0.18 4.87 0.54
CA SER A 28 -0.51 5.24 -0.69
C SER A 28 -1.16 6.62 -0.57
N LEU A 29 -1.82 6.91 0.55
CA LEU A 29 -2.43 8.20 0.82
C LEU A 29 -1.39 9.33 0.83
N VAL A 30 -0.26 9.12 1.51
CA VAL A 30 0.84 10.10 1.57
C VAL A 30 1.42 10.37 0.17
N VAL A 31 1.71 9.33 -0.61
CA VAL A 31 2.28 9.48 -1.97
C VAL A 31 1.30 10.22 -2.90
N VAL A 32 0.01 9.86 -2.87
CA VAL A 32 -1.02 10.52 -3.67
C VAL A 32 -1.20 11.99 -3.26
N THR A 33 -1.17 12.28 -1.96
CA THR A 33 -1.25 13.66 -1.44
C THR A 33 -0.08 14.50 -1.92
N ILE A 34 1.15 13.97 -1.86
CA ILE A 34 2.36 14.65 -2.35
C ILE A 34 2.27 14.89 -3.85
N ALA A 35 1.89 13.89 -4.64
CA ALA A 35 1.74 14.02 -6.09
C ALA A 35 0.69 15.06 -6.47
N SER A 36 -0.45 15.08 -5.78
CA SER A 36 -1.52 16.08 -5.97
C SER A 36 -1.04 17.49 -5.62
N PHE A 37 -0.32 17.64 -4.51
CA PHE A 37 0.27 18.91 -4.10
C PHE A 37 1.30 19.42 -5.13
N LEU A 38 2.17 18.56 -5.62
CA LEU A 38 3.15 18.91 -6.65
C LEU A 38 2.47 19.35 -7.96
N SER A 39 1.41 18.65 -8.39
CA SER A 39 0.64 19.01 -9.57
C SER A 39 -0.09 20.36 -9.39
N PHE A 40 -0.65 20.61 -8.21
CA PHE A 40 -1.24 21.91 -7.87
C PHE A 40 -0.19 23.04 -7.93
N ARG A 41 0.95 22.84 -7.28
CA ARG A 41 2.09 23.79 -7.30
C ARG A 41 2.58 24.06 -8.71
N ASN A 42 2.66 23.05 -9.55
CA ASN A 42 3.11 23.17 -10.94
C ASN A 42 2.14 24.05 -11.75
N ASN A 43 0.84 23.90 -11.57
CA ASN A 43 -0.18 24.76 -12.20
C ASN A 43 -0.13 26.21 -11.67
N GLU A 44 0.12 26.40 -10.38
CA GLU A 44 0.29 27.73 -9.79
C GLU A 44 1.52 28.43 -10.35
N LEU A 45 2.65 27.71 -10.48
CA LEU A 45 3.88 28.23 -11.07
C LEU A 45 3.70 28.62 -12.55
N LEU A 46 2.94 27.82 -13.31
CA LEU A 46 2.57 28.18 -14.69
C LEU A 46 1.86 29.53 -14.72
N THR A 47 0.83 29.71 -13.91
CA THR A 47 0.04 30.94 -13.85
C THR A 47 0.91 32.13 -13.44
N ARG A 48 1.79 31.97 -12.46
CA ARG A 48 2.74 33.02 -12.03
C ARG A 48 3.68 33.41 -13.16
N ARG A 49 4.31 32.44 -13.84
CA ARG A 49 5.21 32.73 -14.98
C ARG A 49 4.52 33.49 -16.10
N LEU A 50 3.30 33.09 -16.47
CA LEU A 50 2.54 33.78 -17.50
C LEU A 50 2.14 35.18 -17.07
N ARG A 51 1.81 35.40 -15.80
CA ARG A 51 1.54 36.70 -15.21
C ARG A 51 2.76 37.61 -15.23
N ASP A 52 3.92 37.09 -14.81
CA ASP A 52 5.19 37.85 -14.81
C ASP A 52 5.60 38.24 -16.25
N GLN A 53 5.41 37.32 -17.20
CA GLN A 53 5.63 37.63 -18.63
C GLN A 53 4.68 38.72 -19.13
N ALA A 54 3.39 38.69 -18.75
CA ALA A 54 2.43 39.71 -19.10
C ALA A 54 2.79 41.07 -18.49
N HIS A 55 3.25 41.09 -17.23
CA HIS A 55 3.78 42.30 -16.59
C HIS A 55 4.97 42.90 -17.35
N ASN A 56 5.93 42.05 -17.74
CA ASN A 56 7.10 42.51 -18.51
C ASN A 56 6.70 43.14 -19.85
N TYR A 57 5.77 42.51 -20.56
CA TYR A 57 5.24 43.10 -21.79
C TYR A 57 4.48 44.42 -21.54
N THR A 58 3.67 44.45 -20.49
CA THR A 58 2.91 45.63 -20.11
C THR A 58 3.83 46.79 -19.79
N ASN A 59 4.84 46.58 -18.97
CA ASN A 59 5.83 47.61 -18.60
C ASN A 59 6.59 48.15 -19.83
N LEU A 60 7.01 47.22 -20.71
CA LEU A 60 7.68 47.63 -21.96
C LEU A 60 6.79 48.52 -22.83
N ILE A 61 5.52 48.12 -23.02
CA ILE A 61 4.55 48.89 -23.83
C ILE A 61 4.26 50.26 -23.19
N ILE A 62 4.12 50.32 -21.85
CA ILE A 62 3.88 51.59 -21.13
C ILE A 62 5.10 52.51 -21.31
N GLN A 63 6.33 52.03 -21.11
CA GLN A 63 7.53 52.82 -21.30
C GLN A 63 7.67 53.33 -22.74
N MET A 64 7.39 52.49 -23.74
CA MET A 64 7.40 52.88 -25.14
C MET A 64 6.31 53.92 -25.45
N LYS A 65 5.11 53.78 -24.83
CA LYS A 65 4.03 54.79 -24.93
C LYS A 65 4.47 56.12 -24.37
N GLU A 66 5.05 56.13 -23.16
CA GLU A 66 5.54 57.36 -22.49
C GLU A 66 6.65 58.05 -23.30
N TRP A 67 7.61 57.24 -23.80
CA TRP A 67 8.67 57.76 -24.67
C TRP A 67 8.10 58.42 -25.94
N ASN A 68 7.19 57.73 -26.65
CA ASN A 68 6.57 58.28 -27.87
C ASN A 68 5.76 59.57 -27.55
N ALA A 69 5.03 59.57 -26.45
CA ALA A 69 4.22 60.70 -26.02
C ALA A 69 5.09 61.92 -25.63
N SER A 70 6.27 61.72 -25.05
CA SER A 70 7.17 62.83 -24.65
C SER A 70 7.70 63.64 -25.84
N TYR A 71 7.70 63.04 -27.06
CA TYR A 71 8.04 63.70 -28.32
C TYR A 71 6.80 64.18 -29.11
N GLY A 72 5.62 64.06 -28.56
CA GLY A 72 4.36 64.39 -29.28
C GLY A 72 4.02 63.41 -30.41
N GLY A 73 4.72 62.27 -30.48
CA GLY A 73 4.66 61.30 -31.54
C GLY A 73 5.91 61.33 -32.44
N VAL A 74 6.01 60.36 -33.34
CA VAL A 74 7.13 60.20 -34.29
C VAL A 74 6.61 60.18 -35.72
N TYR A 75 7.21 61.03 -36.58
CA TYR A 75 6.87 61.02 -37.99
C TYR A 75 7.71 60.00 -38.76
N VAL A 76 7.04 59.04 -39.44
CA VAL A 76 7.68 58.01 -40.25
C VAL A 76 7.33 58.21 -41.74
N ARG A 77 8.20 57.79 -42.68
CA ARG A 77 7.95 57.89 -44.09
C ARG A 77 6.70 57.14 -44.51
N LYS A 78 5.76 57.80 -45.19
CA LYS A 78 4.54 57.20 -45.74
C LYS A 78 4.91 56.15 -46.79
N ARG A 79 4.27 54.96 -46.70
CA ARG A 79 4.47 53.84 -47.65
C ARG A 79 3.22 53.56 -48.45
N SER A 80 2.03 53.71 -47.80
CA SER A 80 0.71 53.53 -48.41
C SER A 80 -0.30 54.51 -47.83
N GLU A 81 -1.46 54.62 -48.44
CA GLU A 81 -2.59 55.44 -47.91
C GLU A 81 -3.14 54.85 -46.58
N GLU A 82 -3.00 53.57 -46.37
CA GLU A 82 -3.42 52.90 -45.13
C GLU A 82 -2.55 53.30 -43.91
N ASP A 83 -1.40 53.90 -44.17
CA ASP A 83 -0.52 54.40 -43.11
C ASP A 83 -1.10 55.61 -42.37
N VAL A 84 -2.09 56.28 -42.93
CA VAL A 84 -2.70 57.48 -42.34
C VAL A 84 -3.77 57.05 -41.35
N ASN A 85 -3.64 57.45 -40.10
CA ASN A 85 -4.70 57.21 -39.11
C ASN A 85 -5.81 58.25 -39.21
N PRO A 86 -7.03 57.89 -39.64
CA PRO A 86 -8.11 58.86 -39.88
C PRO A 86 -8.57 59.59 -38.61
N PHE A 87 -8.45 58.95 -37.42
CA PHE A 87 -8.89 59.53 -36.15
C PHE A 87 -7.99 60.68 -35.65
N LEU A 88 -6.77 60.86 -36.20
CA LEU A 88 -5.88 61.98 -35.84
C LEU A 88 -6.42 63.32 -36.23
N LYS A 89 -7.14 63.40 -37.37
CA LYS A 89 -7.81 64.62 -37.82
C LYS A 89 -8.93 65.06 -36.89
N GLU A 90 -9.70 64.10 -36.39
CA GLU A 90 -10.79 64.36 -35.42
C GLU A 90 -10.23 64.91 -34.08
N LEU A 91 -8.99 64.53 -33.74
CA LEU A 91 -8.27 64.99 -32.54
C LEU A 91 -7.49 66.30 -32.78
N GLY A 92 -7.66 66.98 -33.93
CA GLY A 92 -6.97 68.22 -34.23
C GLY A 92 -5.45 68.10 -34.47
N LYS A 93 -4.97 66.87 -34.74
CA LYS A 93 -3.57 66.59 -35.05
C LYS A 93 -3.37 66.52 -36.57
N GLU A 94 -2.27 67.07 -37.10
CA GLU A 94 -1.90 66.90 -38.50
C GLU A 94 -1.33 65.48 -38.70
N PRO A 95 -2.06 64.58 -39.44
CA PRO A 95 -1.62 63.20 -39.62
C PRO A 95 -0.47 63.07 -40.61
N GLU A 96 -0.21 64.07 -41.45
CA GLU A 96 0.79 64.04 -42.47
C GLU A 96 1.58 65.38 -42.53
N ILE A 97 2.85 65.25 -42.74
CA ILE A 97 3.75 66.42 -43.08
C ILE A 97 4.54 66.11 -44.33
N ARG A 98 5.04 67.19 -45.00
CA ARG A 98 5.97 67.07 -46.16
C ARG A 98 7.29 67.73 -45.83
N ASP A 99 8.37 67.05 -46.19
CA ASP A 99 9.70 67.67 -46.12
C ASP A 99 9.98 68.57 -47.30
N VAL A 100 11.11 69.23 -47.26
CA VAL A 100 11.59 70.16 -48.34
C VAL A 100 11.82 69.44 -49.66
N ARG A 101 11.89 68.12 -49.71
CA ARG A 101 12.04 67.30 -50.91
C ARG A 101 10.72 66.71 -51.39
N GLY A 102 9.58 67.11 -50.82
CA GLY A 102 8.23 66.61 -51.13
C GLY A 102 7.89 65.20 -50.59
N ARG A 103 8.78 64.62 -49.78
CA ARG A 103 8.50 63.31 -49.20
C ARG A 103 7.44 63.43 -48.09
N VAL A 104 6.46 62.54 -48.10
CA VAL A 104 5.36 62.54 -47.14
C VAL A 104 5.73 61.66 -45.94
N PHE A 105 5.48 62.17 -44.74
CA PHE A 105 5.68 61.50 -43.50
C PHE A 105 4.33 61.49 -42.74
N VAL A 106 4.07 60.37 -42.06
CA VAL A 106 2.82 60.17 -41.28
C VAL A 106 3.13 60.08 -39.80
N LEU A 107 2.26 60.67 -39.01
CA LEU A 107 2.38 60.67 -37.55
C LEU A 107 2.07 59.29 -36.96
N ARG A 108 3.00 58.78 -36.15
CA ARG A 108 2.80 57.63 -35.29
C ARG A 108 2.70 58.13 -33.84
N ASN A 109 1.49 58.38 -33.38
CA ASN A 109 1.30 58.62 -31.94
C ASN A 109 1.40 57.29 -31.19
N HIS A 110 1.41 57.35 -29.84
CA HIS A 110 1.54 56.16 -28.97
C HIS A 110 0.43 55.10 -29.22
N ALA A 111 -0.77 55.46 -29.60
CA ALA A 111 -1.90 54.51 -29.87
C ALA A 111 -1.61 53.71 -31.16
N VAL A 112 -1.22 54.39 -32.26
CA VAL A 112 -0.87 53.74 -33.51
C VAL A 112 0.36 52.86 -33.35
N MET A 113 1.38 53.35 -32.62
CA MET A 113 2.57 52.57 -32.30
C MET A 113 2.26 51.26 -31.59
N VAL A 114 1.43 51.27 -30.52
CA VAL A 114 1.02 50.07 -29.81
C VAL A 114 0.31 49.08 -30.72
N LYS A 115 -0.59 49.59 -31.62
CA LYS A 115 -1.30 48.76 -32.59
C LYS A 115 -0.37 48.08 -33.58
N GLU A 116 0.65 48.81 -34.11
CA GLU A 116 1.62 48.26 -35.04
C GLU A 116 2.55 47.24 -34.35
N LEU A 117 3.05 47.55 -33.15
CA LEU A 117 3.82 46.62 -32.34
C LEU A 117 3.02 45.33 -32.05
N SER A 118 1.76 45.45 -31.66
CA SER A 118 0.89 44.29 -31.41
C SER A 118 0.79 43.37 -32.63
N ARG A 119 0.63 43.95 -33.85
CA ARG A 119 0.58 43.16 -35.09
C ARG A 119 1.91 42.42 -35.34
N ARG A 120 3.05 43.05 -35.07
CA ARG A 120 4.39 42.43 -35.23
C ARG A 120 4.59 41.30 -34.22
N PHE A 121 4.30 41.54 -32.94
CA PHE A 121 4.36 40.49 -31.89
C PHE A 121 3.40 39.35 -32.18
N ALA A 122 2.18 39.61 -32.67
CA ALA A 122 1.25 38.56 -33.06
C ALA A 122 1.78 37.66 -34.18
N ALA A 123 2.57 38.26 -35.13
CA ALA A 123 3.17 37.51 -36.23
C ALA A 123 4.39 36.69 -35.81
N SER A 124 5.21 37.17 -34.85
CA SER A 124 6.44 36.52 -34.42
C SER A 124 6.27 35.57 -33.22
N GLU A 125 5.56 36.01 -32.21
CA GLU A 125 5.42 35.30 -30.90
C GLU A 125 3.97 34.88 -30.59
N GLY A 126 2.99 35.29 -31.40
CA GLY A 126 1.56 35.05 -31.17
C GLY A 126 0.95 35.90 -30.07
N SER A 127 1.76 36.70 -29.35
CA SER A 127 1.28 37.60 -28.29
C SER A 127 0.61 38.85 -28.88
N ARG A 128 -0.47 39.30 -28.26
CA ARG A 128 -1.23 40.47 -28.70
C ARG A 128 -1.38 41.48 -27.57
N PHE A 129 -1.28 42.76 -27.92
CA PHE A 129 -1.49 43.88 -27.03
C PHE A 129 -2.59 44.77 -27.59
N ARG A 130 -3.53 45.17 -26.78
CA ARG A 130 -4.62 46.02 -27.22
C ARG A 130 -5.03 46.99 -26.12
N PRO A 131 -4.99 48.30 -26.35
CA PRO A 131 -5.68 49.22 -25.47
C PRO A 131 -7.17 48.97 -25.56
N ILE A 132 -7.87 49.00 -24.45
CA ILE A 132 -9.32 48.79 -24.35
C ILE A 132 -9.96 49.90 -23.51
N SER A 133 -11.14 50.32 -23.86
CA SER A 133 -11.89 51.31 -23.10
C SER A 133 -13.41 51.03 -23.18
N LEU A 134 -14.18 51.43 -22.16
CA LEU A 134 -15.65 51.36 -22.20
C LEU A 134 -16.22 52.38 -23.19
N ASN A 135 -15.52 53.48 -23.45
CA ASN A 135 -15.87 54.50 -24.43
C ASN A 135 -14.67 54.70 -25.37
N PRO A 136 -14.45 53.79 -26.31
CA PRO A 136 -13.29 53.86 -27.20
C PRO A 136 -13.49 54.93 -28.32
N ILE A 137 -12.45 55.69 -28.62
CA ILE A 137 -12.41 56.56 -29.80
C ILE A 137 -12.25 55.72 -31.07
N ASP A 138 -11.34 54.73 -31.05
CA ASP A 138 -11.15 53.74 -32.11
C ASP A 138 -12.06 52.51 -31.81
N PRO A 139 -13.00 52.14 -32.70
CA PRO A 139 -13.87 50.96 -32.52
C PRO A 139 -13.15 49.66 -32.31
N ASP A 140 -11.90 49.51 -32.82
CA ASP A 140 -11.07 48.34 -32.60
C ASP A 140 -10.69 48.13 -31.11
N ASN A 141 -10.83 49.15 -30.29
CA ASN A 141 -10.57 49.12 -28.85
C ASN A 141 -11.80 48.79 -28.02
N THR A 142 -12.89 48.37 -28.64
CA THR A 142 -14.13 47.91 -27.94
C THR A 142 -13.83 46.61 -27.17
N PRO A 143 -14.10 46.55 -25.85
CA PRO A 143 -13.81 45.42 -25.03
C PRO A 143 -14.73 44.25 -25.34
N ASP A 144 -14.18 43.04 -25.39
CA ASP A 144 -14.95 41.81 -25.40
C ASP A 144 -15.60 41.52 -24.00
N PRO A 145 -16.45 40.49 -23.85
CA PRO A 145 -17.15 40.22 -22.58
C PRO A 145 -16.22 40.10 -21.38
N PHE A 146 -15.06 39.40 -21.49
CA PHE A 146 -14.08 39.26 -20.43
C PHE A 146 -13.40 40.58 -20.10
N GLU A 147 -13.01 41.33 -21.13
CA GLU A 147 -12.36 42.64 -20.99
C GLU A 147 -13.27 43.65 -20.33
N ARG A 148 -14.58 43.62 -20.70
CA ARG A 148 -15.58 44.49 -20.11
C ARG A 148 -15.78 44.19 -18.62
N GLU A 149 -15.87 42.92 -18.26
CA GLU A 149 -15.92 42.48 -16.85
C GLU A 149 -14.66 42.96 -16.10
N ALA A 150 -13.49 42.75 -16.68
CA ALA A 150 -12.22 43.17 -16.10
C ALA A 150 -12.13 44.70 -15.89
N LEU A 151 -12.57 45.50 -16.87
CA LEU A 151 -12.64 46.96 -16.74
C LEU A 151 -13.55 47.40 -15.58
N GLN A 152 -14.69 46.72 -15.37
CA GLN A 152 -15.57 46.99 -14.24
C GLN A 152 -14.90 46.64 -12.90
N GLN A 153 -14.17 45.53 -12.82
CA GLN A 153 -13.44 45.17 -11.61
C GLN A 153 -12.33 46.20 -11.33
N ILE A 154 -11.59 46.62 -12.34
CA ILE A 154 -10.52 47.62 -12.24
C ILE A 154 -11.12 48.98 -11.80
N SER A 155 -12.29 49.36 -12.30
CA SER A 155 -12.95 50.60 -11.86
C SER A 155 -13.37 50.60 -10.39
N ARG A 156 -13.52 49.41 -9.77
CA ARG A 156 -13.77 49.19 -8.34
C ARG A 156 -12.47 49.08 -7.51
N GLY A 157 -11.30 49.28 -8.12
CA GLY A 157 -10.00 49.30 -7.41
C GLY A 157 -9.21 48.01 -7.49
N VAL A 158 -9.65 46.99 -8.25
CA VAL A 158 -8.85 45.80 -8.47
C VAL A 158 -7.59 46.19 -9.28
N PRO A 159 -6.37 45.83 -8.83
CA PRO A 159 -5.14 46.30 -9.46
C PRO A 159 -4.89 45.72 -10.86
N GLU A 160 -5.37 44.53 -11.13
CA GLU A 160 -5.24 43.82 -12.41
C GLU A 160 -6.17 42.61 -12.45
N VAL A 161 -6.51 42.15 -13.64
CA VAL A 161 -7.35 40.96 -13.84
C VAL A 161 -6.66 40.03 -14.83
N TYR A 162 -6.59 38.74 -14.52
CA TYR A 162 -6.03 37.75 -15.43
C TYR A 162 -6.83 36.44 -15.41
N ARG A 163 -6.74 35.70 -16.52
CA ARG A 163 -7.40 34.41 -16.69
C ARG A 163 -6.60 33.54 -17.66
N LEU A 164 -6.35 32.28 -17.28
CA LEU A 164 -5.89 31.24 -18.19
C LEU A 164 -7.12 30.57 -18.81
N GLU A 165 -7.35 30.84 -20.08
CA GLU A 165 -8.47 30.27 -20.84
C GLU A 165 -8.05 28.93 -21.45
N ARG A 166 -8.80 27.86 -21.12
CA ARG A 166 -8.65 26.50 -21.65
C ARG A 166 -10.00 26.08 -22.25
N ASN A 167 -10.38 26.66 -23.38
CA ASN A 167 -11.66 26.37 -24.01
C ASN A 167 -11.52 25.14 -24.93
N ALA A 168 -12.55 24.28 -24.94
CA ALA A 168 -12.61 23.17 -25.88
C ALA A 168 -12.62 23.69 -27.32
N GLY A 169 -11.71 23.17 -28.15
CA GLY A 169 -11.59 23.53 -29.56
C GLY A 169 -10.76 24.79 -29.89
N ALA A 170 -10.24 25.50 -28.88
CA ALA A 170 -9.34 26.63 -29.08
C ALA A 170 -8.01 26.42 -28.32
N PRO A 171 -6.86 26.90 -28.87
CA PRO A 171 -5.59 26.81 -28.16
C PRO A 171 -5.63 27.61 -26.85
N PRO A 172 -5.07 27.07 -25.75
CA PRO A 172 -4.98 27.78 -24.48
C PRO A 172 -4.29 29.13 -24.62
N ARG A 173 -4.85 30.13 -23.96
CA ARG A 173 -4.31 31.50 -23.94
C ARG A 173 -4.41 32.10 -22.54
N PHE A 174 -3.40 32.88 -22.16
CA PHE A 174 -3.41 33.66 -20.93
C PHE A 174 -3.80 35.08 -21.25
N ARG A 175 -4.80 35.59 -20.58
CA ARG A 175 -5.28 36.96 -20.73
C ARG A 175 -5.00 37.74 -19.47
N PHE A 176 -4.46 38.94 -19.66
CA PHE A 176 -4.05 39.83 -18.59
C PHE A 176 -4.50 41.25 -18.90
N ILE A 177 -5.16 41.91 -17.99
CA ILE A 177 -5.72 43.24 -18.13
C ILE A 177 -5.11 44.15 -17.08
N HIS A 178 -4.39 45.15 -17.52
CA HIS A 178 -3.72 46.13 -16.66
C HIS A 178 -4.31 47.53 -16.86
N PRO A 179 -4.66 48.28 -15.78
CA PRO A 179 -5.25 49.61 -15.90
C PRO A 179 -4.28 50.60 -16.54
N LEU A 180 -4.77 51.40 -17.50
CA LEU A 180 -4.08 52.57 -18.02
C LEU A 180 -4.56 53.81 -17.27
N ARG A 181 -3.62 54.43 -16.55
CA ARG A 181 -3.92 55.68 -15.84
C ARG A 181 -3.47 56.87 -16.69
N ALA A 182 -4.32 57.91 -16.69
CA ALA A 182 -4.04 59.12 -17.40
C ALA A 182 -2.77 59.80 -16.84
N ASP A 183 -1.85 60.15 -17.74
CA ASP A 183 -0.74 61.06 -17.52
C ASP A 183 -1.02 62.43 -18.22
N ALA A 184 -0.09 63.37 -18.15
CA ALA A 184 -0.27 64.68 -18.74
C ALA A 184 -0.51 64.60 -20.26
N SER A 185 0.08 63.66 -20.99
CA SER A 185 -0.07 63.48 -22.42
C SER A 185 -1.43 62.94 -22.84
N CYS A 186 -2.14 62.37 -21.92
CA CYS A 186 -3.51 61.84 -22.15
C CYS A 186 -4.57 62.94 -22.20
N LEU A 187 -4.30 64.09 -21.56
CA LEU A 187 -5.24 65.19 -21.44
C LEU A 187 -5.53 65.90 -22.77
N ASP A 188 -4.60 65.81 -23.71
CA ASP A 188 -4.76 66.39 -25.06
C ASP A 188 -5.91 65.74 -25.85
N CYS A 189 -6.24 64.48 -25.54
CA CYS A 189 -7.25 63.70 -26.27
C CYS A 189 -8.38 63.20 -25.42
N HIS A 190 -8.23 63.16 -24.09
CA HIS A 190 -9.22 62.63 -23.17
C HIS A 190 -9.65 63.67 -22.13
N PRO A 191 -10.93 64.00 -21.99
CA PRO A 191 -11.46 64.90 -20.97
C PRO A 191 -11.46 64.20 -19.58
N THR A 192 -10.27 64.13 -18.98
CA THR A 192 -10.04 63.39 -17.73
C THR A 192 -9.05 64.12 -16.81
N ARG A 193 -8.69 63.54 -15.65
CA ARG A 193 -7.69 64.03 -14.73
C ARG A 193 -6.53 63.08 -14.65
N VAL A 194 -5.32 63.58 -14.43
CA VAL A 194 -4.12 62.76 -14.18
C VAL A 194 -4.36 61.76 -13.05
N GLY A 195 -3.92 60.51 -13.23
CA GLY A 195 -4.07 59.39 -12.29
C GLY A 195 -5.40 58.64 -12.43
N ARG A 196 -6.41 59.16 -13.12
CA ARG A 196 -7.68 58.46 -13.34
C ARG A 196 -7.50 57.33 -14.37
N VAL A 197 -8.17 56.21 -14.14
CA VAL A 197 -8.20 55.10 -15.11
C VAL A 197 -9.02 55.50 -16.31
N ILE A 198 -8.41 55.52 -17.50
CA ILE A 198 -9.06 55.87 -18.80
C ILE A 198 -9.36 54.64 -19.65
N GLY A 199 -8.83 53.51 -19.30
CA GLY A 199 -8.95 52.24 -19.98
C GLY A 199 -8.02 51.20 -19.39
N ALA A 200 -7.70 50.18 -20.15
CA ALA A 200 -6.69 49.18 -19.78
C ALA A 200 -5.90 48.70 -20.98
N LEU A 201 -4.72 48.13 -20.72
CA LEU A 201 -3.98 47.36 -21.71
C LEU A 201 -4.37 45.87 -21.54
N SER A 202 -4.96 45.32 -22.59
CA SER A 202 -5.23 43.90 -22.71
C SER A 202 -4.05 43.18 -23.32
N VAL A 203 -3.44 42.25 -22.60
CA VAL A 203 -2.32 41.42 -23.08
C VAL A 203 -2.83 39.98 -23.21
N THR A 204 -2.65 39.38 -24.38
CA THR A 204 -2.98 37.98 -24.64
C THR A 204 -1.72 37.25 -25.05
N ILE A 205 -1.36 36.21 -24.27
CA ILE A 205 -0.19 35.39 -24.49
C ILE A 205 -0.61 33.98 -24.89
N PRO A 206 -0.09 33.39 -25.98
CA PRO A 206 -0.35 32.00 -26.32
C PRO A 206 0.23 31.06 -25.24
N ALA A 207 -0.59 30.26 -24.62
CA ALA A 207 -0.18 29.41 -23.51
C ALA A 207 -0.13 27.92 -23.87
N ALA A 208 -0.38 27.56 -25.14
CA ALA A 208 -0.53 26.16 -25.55
C ALA A 208 0.72 25.31 -25.24
N THR A 209 1.91 25.80 -25.52
CA THR A 209 3.16 25.07 -25.24
C THR A 209 3.39 24.91 -23.74
N ALA A 210 3.27 26.02 -22.99
CA ALA A 210 3.48 26.02 -21.54
C ALA A 210 2.46 25.12 -20.78
N VAL A 211 1.18 25.17 -21.20
CA VAL A 211 0.14 24.28 -20.69
C VAL A 211 0.44 22.83 -21.00
N ARG A 212 0.82 22.52 -22.25
CA ARG A 212 1.15 21.14 -22.67
C ARG A 212 2.33 20.56 -21.88
N GLU A 213 3.36 21.36 -21.65
CA GLU A 213 4.52 20.95 -20.84
C GLU A 213 4.12 20.72 -19.39
N THR A 214 3.32 21.61 -18.81
CA THR A 214 2.82 21.45 -17.45
C THR A 214 1.94 20.20 -17.32
N ASP A 215 1.04 19.96 -18.28
CA ASP A 215 0.18 18.78 -18.28
C ASP A 215 1.00 17.48 -18.44
N LYS A 216 2.03 17.46 -19.30
CA LYS A 216 2.98 16.33 -19.40
C LYS A 216 3.70 16.07 -18.08
N ASN A 217 4.18 17.13 -17.42
CA ASN A 217 4.84 17.00 -16.12
C ASN A 217 3.89 16.48 -15.06
N ASN A 218 2.63 16.94 -15.03
CA ASN A 218 1.61 16.47 -14.11
C ASN A 218 1.28 14.99 -14.35
N VAL A 219 1.14 14.57 -15.62
CA VAL A 219 0.96 13.14 -15.96
C VAL A 219 2.17 12.32 -15.52
N PHE A 220 3.39 12.79 -15.76
CA PHE A 220 4.61 12.10 -15.31
C PHE A 220 4.66 11.95 -13.79
N ILE A 221 4.31 13.00 -13.02
CA ILE A 221 4.23 12.96 -11.56
C ILE A 221 3.21 11.90 -11.10
N MET A 222 2.03 11.87 -11.71
CA MET A 222 0.98 10.91 -11.36
C MET A 222 1.35 9.46 -11.70
N VAL A 223 1.92 9.23 -12.89
CA VAL A 223 2.38 7.90 -13.30
C VAL A 223 3.50 7.41 -12.38
N SER A 224 4.46 8.28 -12.05
CA SER A 224 5.54 7.97 -11.12
C SER A 224 5.02 7.63 -9.72
N ALA A 225 4.03 8.38 -9.22
CA ALA A 225 3.39 8.10 -7.94
C ALA A 225 2.71 6.72 -7.92
N ILE A 226 1.97 6.38 -8.98
CA ILE A 226 1.33 5.05 -9.12
C ILE A 226 2.40 3.95 -9.16
N ALA A 227 3.48 4.13 -9.93
CA ALA A 227 4.56 3.15 -10.02
C ALA A 227 5.27 2.95 -8.67
N ILE A 228 5.52 4.01 -7.90
CA ILE A 228 6.10 3.94 -6.56
C ILE A 228 5.18 3.18 -5.61
N VAL A 229 3.87 3.49 -5.60
CA VAL A 229 2.89 2.77 -4.77
C VAL A 229 2.85 1.28 -5.12
N ALA A 230 2.79 0.94 -6.41
CA ALA A 230 2.79 -0.45 -6.87
C ALA A 230 4.06 -1.19 -6.45
N LEU A 231 5.23 -0.56 -6.58
CA LEU A 231 6.51 -1.11 -6.15
C LEU A 231 6.55 -1.37 -4.64
N LEU A 232 6.12 -0.39 -3.84
CA LEU A 232 6.10 -0.51 -2.37
C LEU A 232 5.14 -1.63 -1.92
N ILE A 233 3.96 -1.73 -2.52
CA ILE A 233 3.02 -2.83 -2.26
C ILE A 233 3.66 -4.18 -2.64
N GLY A 234 4.30 -4.27 -3.80
CA GLY A 234 4.99 -5.48 -4.26
C GLY A 234 6.12 -5.92 -3.31
N ILE A 235 6.97 -4.99 -2.88
CA ILE A 235 8.05 -5.25 -1.91
C ILE A 235 7.47 -5.72 -0.57
N THR A 236 6.46 -5.02 -0.05
CA THR A 236 5.82 -5.36 1.23
C THR A 236 5.20 -6.76 1.16
N TYR A 237 4.51 -7.09 0.08
CA TYR A 237 3.96 -8.43 -0.14
C TYR A 237 5.06 -9.51 -0.18
N LEU A 238 6.14 -9.27 -0.93
CA LEU A 238 7.26 -10.23 -1.06
C LEU A 238 7.96 -10.49 0.28
N LEU A 239 8.24 -9.42 1.04
CA LEU A 239 8.89 -9.54 2.36
C LEU A 239 8.01 -10.30 3.34
N THR A 240 6.71 -10.01 3.36
CA THR A 240 5.77 -10.70 4.23
C THR A 240 5.64 -12.17 3.88
N TRP A 241 5.52 -12.49 2.59
CA TRP A 241 5.50 -13.86 2.11
C TRP A 241 6.74 -14.65 2.59
N ARG A 242 7.93 -14.07 2.40
CA ARG A 242 9.19 -14.70 2.87
C ARG A 242 9.21 -14.92 4.37
N LEU A 243 8.74 -13.94 5.15
CA LEU A 243 8.69 -14.04 6.62
C LEU A 243 7.74 -15.16 7.08
N VAL A 244 6.53 -15.21 6.53
CA VAL A 244 5.52 -16.23 6.88
C VAL A 244 6.03 -17.64 6.55
N VAL A 245 6.60 -17.83 5.36
CA VAL A 245 7.17 -19.12 4.95
C VAL A 245 8.35 -19.52 5.84
N GLY A 246 9.18 -18.56 6.22
CA GLY A 246 10.33 -18.77 7.12
C GLY A 246 9.88 -19.21 8.52
N LEU A 247 8.89 -18.53 9.10
CA LEU A 247 8.33 -18.85 10.42
C LEU A 247 7.68 -20.24 10.43
N ASP A 248 6.88 -20.59 9.42
CA ASP A 248 6.27 -21.92 9.33
C ASP A 248 7.33 -23.03 9.26
N LYS A 249 8.38 -22.84 8.47
CA LYS A 249 9.52 -23.78 8.41
C LYS A 249 10.24 -23.92 9.77
N ALA A 250 10.48 -22.80 10.45
CA ALA A 250 11.13 -22.81 11.76
C ALA A 250 10.26 -23.55 12.80
N GLN A 251 8.96 -23.27 12.83
CA GLN A 251 8.02 -23.92 13.73
C GLN A 251 7.91 -25.43 13.47
N ARG A 252 7.86 -25.86 12.20
CA ARG A 252 7.89 -27.30 11.85
C ARG A 252 9.19 -27.97 12.27
N ARG A 253 10.35 -27.27 12.18
CA ARG A 253 11.63 -27.80 12.67
C ARG A 253 11.61 -28.00 14.18
N LEU A 254 11.13 -27.01 14.94
CA LEU A 254 10.99 -27.11 16.39
C LEU A 254 10.06 -28.27 16.80
N LYS A 255 8.89 -28.39 16.16
CA LYS A 255 7.98 -29.53 16.38
C LYS A 255 8.59 -30.88 16.01
N LYS A 256 9.49 -30.92 15.00
CA LYS A 256 10.22 -32.14 14.64
C LYS A 256 11.31 -32.51 15.67
N GLN A 257 11.87 -31.54 16.37
CA GLN A 257 12.91 -31.75 17.38
C GLN A 257 12.32 -32.20 18.74
N ALA A 258 11.04 -31.91 19.01
CA ALA A 258 10.40 -32.41 20.22
C ALA A 258 10.39 -33.95 20.19
N SER A 259 11.05 -34.59 21.16
CA SER A 259 11.15 -36.04 21.31
C SER A 259 10.14 -36.61 22.30
N THR A 260 9.53 -35.76 23.11
CA THR A 260 8.60 -36.12 24.17
C THR A 260 7.20 -35.60 23.93
N ASP A 261 6.21 -36.25 24.52
CA ASP A 261 4.82 -35.80 24.65
C ASP A 261 4.76 -34.69 25.72
N GLU A 262 4.17 -33.54 25.38
CA GLU A 262 4.17 -32.36 26.27
C GLU A 262 3.30 -32.59 27.56
N LEU A 263 2.33 -33.48 27.50
CA LEU A 263 1.46 -33.74 28.63
C LEU A 263 2.07 -34.69 29.61
N THR A 264 2.62 -35.82 29.14
CA THR A 264 3.07 -36.94 29.97
C THR A 264 4.57 -36.99 30.19
N GLY A 265 5.35 -36.25 29.39
CA GLY A 265 6.82 -36.27 29.40
C GLY A 265 7.45 -37.54 28.81
N PHE A 266 6.63 -38.52 28.35
CA PHE A 266 7.09 -39.74 27.70
C PHE A 266 7.54 -39.48 26.26
N ALA A 267 8.17 -40.49 25.66
CA ALA A 267 8.47 -40.42 24.21
C ALA A 267 7.14 -40.19 23.43
N ASN A 268 7.15 -39.23 22.50
CA ASN A 268 6.01 -39.07 21.61
C ASN A 268 5.94 -40.25 20.61
N ARG A 269 4.80 -40.40 19.95
CA ARG A 269 4.57 -41.47 18.98
C ARG A 269 5.73 -41.66 18.01
N ARG A 270 6.27 -40.59 17.48
CA ARG A 270 7.36 -40.67 16.52
C ARG A 270 8.64 -41.24 17.15
N THR A 271 8.99 -40.76 18.32
CA THR A 271 10.22 -41.16 19.03
C THR A 271 10.12 -42.60 19.47
N VAL A 272 8.98 -43.04 20.04
CA VAL A 272 8.84 -44.42 20.50
C VAL A 272 8.84 -45.41 19.35
N MET A 273 8.24 -45.07 18.20
CA MET A 273 8.26 -45.93 17.01
C MET A 273 9.68 -46.06 16.45
N GLN A 274 10.44 -44.97 16.41
CA GLN A 274 11.84 -45.00 16.01
C GLN A 274 12.66 -45.89 16.96
N ARG A 275 12.48 -45.75 18.27
CA ARG A 275 13.15 -46.59 19.27
C ARG A 275 12.75 -48.05 19.15
N LEU A 276 11.51 -48.35 18.93
CA LEU A 276 11.03 -49.71 18.69
C LEU A 276 11.73 -50.33 17.47
N GLU A 277 11.86 -49.60 16.39
CA GLU A 277 12.57 -50.05 15.18
C GLU A 277 14.06 -50.30 15.46
N GLU A 278 14.72 -49.40 16.20
CA GLU A 278 16.14 -49.55 16.60
C GLU A 278 16.35 -50.78 17.48
N GLU A 279 15.53 -50.95 18.53
CA GLU A 279 15.61 -52.08 19.45
C GLU A 279 15.18 -53.42 18.79
N SER A 280 14.22 -53.41 17.87
CA SER A 280 13.86 -54.62 17.12
C SER A 280 15.04 -55.10 16.25
N ARG A 281 15.72 -54.21 15.55
CA ARG A 281 16.90 -54.56 14.75
C ARG A 281 18.07 -55.05 15.64
N ARG A 282 18.21 -54.46 16.83
CA ARG A 282 19.21 -54.86 17.81
C ARG A 282 18.94 -56.25 18.35
N ALA A 283 17.71 -56.50 18.78
CA ALA A 283 17.27 -57.80 19.33
C ALA A 283 17.44 -58.93 18.32
N GLN A 284 17.03 -58.73 17.06
CA GLN A 284 17.24 -59.70 15.99
C GLN A 284 18.73 -59.98 15.72
N ARG A 285 19.57 -58.96 15.73
CA ARG A 285 21.02 -59.13 15.52
C ARG A 285 21.73 -59.88 16.64
N LEU A 286 21.32 -59.62 17.88
CA LEU A 286 21.98 -60.18 19.08
C LEU A 286 21.31 -61.47 19.55
N GLY A 287 20.15 -61.83 19.05
CA GLY A 287 19.34 -62.94 19.56
C GLY A 287 18.73 -62.68 20.93
N GLU A 288 18.59 -61.40 21.33
CA GLU A 288 18.03 -60.99 22.62
C GLU A 288 16.50 -60.90 22.55
N PRO A 289 15.77 -61.23 23.65
CA PRO A 289 14.35 -61.11 23.67
C PRO A 289 13.92 -59.63 23.76
N LEU A 290 12.89 -59.28 23.00
CA LEU A 290 12.27 -57.96 23.00
C LEU A 290 10.76 -58.12 23.03
N CYS A 291 10.09 -57.37 23.93
CA CYS A 291 8.64 -57.37 24.01
C CYS A 291 8.08 -55.99 23.82
N VAL A 292 6.86 -55.92 23.29
CA VAL A 292 6.06 -54.73 23.11
C VAL A 292 4.75 -54.90 23.80
N THR A 293 4.38 -53.88 24.60
CA THR A 293 3.06 -53.81 25.26
C THR A 293 2.33 -52.56 24.82
N ILE A 294 1.10 -52.69 24.36
CA ILE A 294 0.18 -51.56 24.15
C ILE A 294 -0.76 -51.50 25.33
N LEU A 295 -0.85 -50.34 25.95
CA LEU A 295 -1.70 -50.06 27.10
C LEU A 295 -2.73 -49.00 26.72
N ASP A 296 -3.98 -49.18 27.21
CA ASP A 296 -5.07 -48.24 26.97
C ASP A 296 -5.89 -48.07 28.27
N LEU A 297 -6.13 -46.80 28.63
CA LEU A 297 -6.87 -46.46 29.85
C LEU A 297 -8.36 -46.76 29.66
N ASP A 298 -8.86 -47.70 30.44
CA ASP A 298 -10.25 -48.12 30.33
C ASP A 298 -11.21 -46.97 30.69
N HIS A 299 -12.21 -46.77 29.82
CA HIS A 299 -13.26 -45.76 30.00
C HIS A 299 -12.78 -44.30 30.15
N PHE A 300 -11.57 -43.96 29.67
CA PHE A 300 -11.01 -42.63 29.81
C PHE A 300 -11.88 -41.55 29.13
N LYS A 301 -12.52 -41.90 28.02
CA LYS A 301 -13.50 -41.00 27.38
C LYS A 301 -14.64 -40.58 28.32
N GLN A 302 -15.14 -41.49 29.15
CA GLN A 302 -16.22 -41.16 30.13
C GLN A 302 -15.72 -40.15 31.18
N ILE A 303 -14.45 -40.22 31.58
CA ILE A 303 -13.81 -39.23 32.48
C ILE A 303 -13.80 -37.85 31.81
N ASN A 304 -13.39 -37.76 30.55
CA ASN A 304 -13.44 -36.52 29.81
C ASN A 304 -14.85 -35.95 29.64
N ASP A 305 -15.82 -36.83 29.29
CA ASP A 305 -17.20 -36.43 29.07
C ASP A 305 -17.87 -35.96 30.38
N THR A 306 -17.48 -36.54 31.52
CA THR A 306 -18.05 -36.21 32.84
C THR A 306 -17.37 -35.01 33.50
N HIS A 307 -16.04 -34.89 33.41
CA HIS A 307 -15.25 -33.94 34.19
C HIS A 307 -14.55 -32.89 33.35
N GLY A 308 -14.63 -33.00 32.01
CA GLY A 308 -13.99 -32.11 31.06
C GLY A 308 -12.53 -32.47 30.78
N HIS A 309 -12.03 -32.05 29.60
CA HIS A 309 -10.67 -32.32 29.15
C HIS A 309 -9.56 -31.89 30.12
N PRO A 310 -9.63 -30.72 30.82
CA PRO A 310 -8.59 -30.34 31.77
C PRO A 310 -8.38 -31.34 32.92
N PHE A 311 -9.46 -31.97 33.39
CA PHE A 311 -9.35 -33.02 34.41
C PHE A 311 -8.82 -34.33 33.82
N GLY A 312 -9.24 -34.70 32.62
CA GLY A 312 -8.65 -35.82 31.88
C GLY A 312 -7.13 -35.67 31.68
N ASP A 313 -6.66 -34.48 31.33
CA ASP A 313 -5.23 -34.20 31.23
C ASP A 313 -4.51 -34.36 32.57
N PHE A 314 -5.13 -33.94 33.67
CA PHE A 314 -4.60 -34.16 35.03
C PHE A 314 -4.50 -35.66 35.35
N VAL A 315 -5.54 -36.43 35.02
CA VAL A 315 -5.57 -37.91 35.19
C VAL A 315 -4.44 -38.55 34.37
N LEU A 316 -4.29 -38.20 33.11
CA LEU A 316 -3.20 -38.69 32.23
C LEU A 316 -1.84 -38.46 32.82
N LYS A 317 -1.54 -37.26 33.34
CA LYS A 317 -0.28 -36.96 34.00
C LYS A 317 -0.02 -37.87 35.21
N ARG A 318 -1.02 -38.02 36.08
CA ARG A 318 -0.89 -38.86 37.29
C ARG A 318 -0.66 -40.32 36.96
N ILE A 319 -1.39 -40.85 35.97
CA ILE A 319 -1.21 -42.24 35.53
C ILE A 319 0.16 -42.42 34.85
N ALA A 320 0.61 -41.45 34.06
CA ALA A 320 1.94 -41.50 33.49
C ALA A 320 3.05 -41.54 34.57
N GLU A 321 2.94 -40.74 35.63
CA GLU A 321 3.85 -40.79 36.78
C GLU A 321 3.85 -42.20 37.41
N THR A 322 2.72 -42.81 37.68
CA THR A 322 2.57 -44.17 38.23
C THR A 322 3.18 -45.22 37.31
N MET A 323 2.95 -45.13 36.00
CA MET A 323 3.57 -46.04 35.03
C MET A 323 5.10 -45.92 35.07
N LYS A 324 5.64 -44.70 35.09
CA LYS A 324 7.08 -44.45 35.13
C LYS A 324 7.75 -45.03 36.38
N GLU A 325 7.12 -44.89 37.56
CA GLU A 325 7.63 -45.41 38.81
C GLU A 325 7.65 -46.96 38.85
N THR A 326 6.81 -47.61 38.05
CA THR A 326 6.63 -49.05 37.99
C THR A 326 7.61 -49.74 37.06
N LEU A 327 8.20 -48.98 36.12
CA LEU A 327 9.03 -49.46 35.02
C LEU A 327 10.52 -49.28 35.32
N ARG A 328 11.36 -50.05 34.62
CA ARG A 328 12.85 -49.97 34.71
C ARG A 328 13.35 -48.77 33.91
N SER A 329 14.55 -48.31 34.24
CA SER A 329 15.16 -47.11 33.56
C SER A 329 15.48 -47.31 32.08
N TYR A 330 15.61 -48.56 31.62
CA TYR A 330 15.88 -48.89 30.23
C TYR A 330 14.63 -49.26 29.41
N ASP A 331 13.48 -49.41 30.11
CA ASP A 331 12.19 -49.55 29.43
C ASP A 331 11.85 -48.22 28.69
N ILE A 332 11.32 -48.35 27.49
CA ILE A 332 10.98 -47.17 26.66
C ILE A 332 9.47 -47.03 26.66
N LEU A 333 8.99 -46.01 27.36
CA LEU A 333 7.57 -45.71 27.41
C LEU A 333 7.22 -44.53 26.53
N GLY A 334 6.22 -44.68 25.67
CA GLY A 334 5.72 -43.65 24.76
C GLY A 334 4.22 -43.50 24.79
N ARG A 335 3.72 -42.31 24.48
CA ARG A 335 2.29 -42.05 24.25
C ARG A 335 2.01 -42.04 22.77
N ILE A 336 1.12 -42.91 22.28
CA ILE A 336 0.84 -43.11 20.86
C ILE A 336 -0.50 -42.52 20.40
N GLY A 337 -1.42 -42.31 21.38
CA GLY A 337 -2.75 -41.76 21.15
C GLY A 337 -3.24 -40.92 22.31
N GLY A 338 -4.50 -40.61 22.36
CA GLY A 338 -5.12 -39.84 23.43
C GLY A 338 -4.93 -40.47 24.79
N GLU A 339 -5.31 -41.74 24.93
CA GLU A 339 -5.28 -42.58 26.16
C GLU A 339 -4.42 -43.82 25.98
N GLU A 340 -3.71 -43.93 24.86
CA GLU A 340 -2.92 -45.10 24.47
C GLU A 340 -1.42 -44.88 24.70
N PHE A 341 -0.80 -45.87 25.33
CA PHE A 341 0.63 -45.91 25.62
C PHE A 341 1.25 -47.15 25.01
N ILE A 342 2.51 -47.07 24.69
CA ILE A 342 3.33 -48.22 24.25
C ILE A 342 4.57 -48.32 25.13
N LEU A 343 4.82 -49.53 25.57
CA LEU A 343 6.02 -49.89 26.32
C LEU A 343 6.86 -50.83 25.47
N VAL A 344 8.09 -50.46 25.21
CA VAL A 344 9.10 -51.30 24.56
C VAL A 344 10.06 -51.79 25.65
N SER A 345 10.16 -53.10 25.84
CA SER A 345 10.96 -53.73 26.90
C SER A 345 12.06 -54.56 26.29
N PRO A 346 13.29 -53.97 26.14
CA PRO A 346 14.46 -54.71 25.66
C PRO A 346 14.89 -55.79 26.65
N GLU A 347 15.56 -56.80 26.14
CA GLU A 347 16.15 -57.89 26.92
C GLU A 347 15.11 -58.57 27.85
N THR A 348 13.85 -58.58 27.43
CA THR A 348 12.72 -59.03 28.25
C THR A 348 11.94 -60.09 27.49
N GLY A 349 11.80 -61.28 28.07
CA GLY A 349 10.99 -62.38 27.54
C GLY A 349 9.51 -62.15 27.81
N LEU A 350 8.65 -62.88 27.07
CA LEU A 350 7.19 -62.73 27.08
C LEU A 350 6.58 -62.80 28.50
N ASP A 351 6.97 -63.84 29.28
CA ASP A 351 6.42 -64.02 30.65
C ASP A 351 6.80 -62.86 31.58
N GLU A 352 7.99 -62.31 31.46
CA GLU A 352 8.44 -61.17 32.27
C GLU A 352 7.73 -59.90 31.81
N ALA A 353 7.51 -59.68 30.48
CA ALA A 353 6.75 -58.57 29.94
C ALA A 353 5.28 -58.61 30.40
N VAL A 354 4.67 -59.77 30.43
CA VAL A 354 3.32 -59.97 31.00
C VAL A 354 3.28 -59.59 32.45
N ARG A 355 4.25 -60.07 33.28
CA ARG A 355 4.31 -59.66 34.70
C ARG A 355 4.60 -58.16 34.86
N GLN A 356 5.36 -57.57 34.01
CA GLN A 356 5.61 -56.14 34.00
C GLN A 356 4.34 -55.36 33.69
N ALA A 357 3.61 -55.72 32.63
CA ALA A 357 2.34 -55.12 32.27
C ALA A 357 1.31 -55.29 33.38
N ASP A 358 1.27 -56.45 34.06
CA ASP A 358 0.32 -56.68 35.17
C ASP A 358 0.69 -55.84 36.40
N ARG A 359 1.98 -55.62 36.68
CA ARG A 359 2.38 -54.66 37.74
C ARG A 359 1.87 -53.25 37.43
N VAL A 360 2.05 -52.78 36.19
CA VAL A 360 1.51 -51.46 35.74
C VAL A 360 0.02 -51.43 35.93
N ARG A 361 -0.70 -52.44 35.42
CA ARG A 361 -2.19 -52.56 35.56
C ARG A 361 -2.63 -52.47 37.02
N ARG A 362 -2.03 -53.25 37.91
CA ARG A 362 -2.39 -53.25 39.36
C ARG A 362 -2.16 -51.88 39.98
N ARG A 363 -0.98 -51.30 39.77
CA ARG A 363 -0.64 -49.96 40.29
C ARG A 363 -1.61 -48.89 39.82
N VAL A 364 -2.01 -48.90 38.53
CA VAL A 364 -3.00 -47.99 37.99
C VAL A 364 -4.36 -48.23 38.62
N SER A 365 -4.81 -49.51 38.79
CA SER A 365 -6.09 -49.82 39.37
C SER A 365 -6.23 -49.51 40.88
N GLU A 366 -5.13 -49.52 41.61
CA GLU A 366 -5.02 -49.16 43.02
C GLU A 366 -4.95 -47.65 43.25
N GLN A 367 -4.58 -46.89 42.21
CA GLN A 367 -4.42 -45.47 42.34
C GLN A 367 -5.73 -44.71 42.35
N VAL A 368 -5.87 -43.84 43.33
CA VAL A 368 -6.94 -42.84 43.39
C VAL A 368 -6.38 -41.52 42.88
N VAL A 369 -6.93 -41.02 41.78
CA VAL A 369 -6.55 -39.72 41.23
C VAL A 369 -7.52 -38.67 41.77
N ASN A 370 -6.98 -37.74 42.56
CA ASN A 370 -7.74 -36.69 43.22
C ASN A 370 -7.07 -35.31 43.00
N ASP A 371 -7.84 -34.30 42.54
CA ASP A 371 -7.39 -32.94 42.34
C ASP A 371 -7.79 -31.99 43.49
N GLY A 372 -8.30 -32.53 44.59
CA GLY A 372 -8.82 -31.77 45.74
C GLY A 372 -10.32 -31.50 45.66
N THR A 373 -10.96 -31.66 44.52
CA THR A 373 -12.39 -31.45 44.31
C THR A 373 -13.09 -32.65 43.67
N ARG A 374 -12.33 -33.46 42.92
CA ARG A 374 -12.84 -34.61 42.15
C ARG A 374 -11.93 -35.80 42.39
N GLU A 375 -12.53 -36.96 42.48
CA GLU A 375 -11.85 -38.23 42.69
C GLU A 375 -12.31 -39.26 41.66
N VAL A 376 -11.35 -39.94 41.02
CA VAL A 376 -11.63 -41.01 40.07
C VAL A 376 -10.67 -42.17 40.27
N ARG A 377 -11.18 -43.37 39.98
CA ARG A 377 -10.39 -44.60 39.81
C ARG A 377 -10.60 -45.08 38.40
N LEU A 378 -9.54 -45.54 37.80
CA LEU A 378 -9.56 -46.09 36.45
C LEU A 378 -8.66 -47.31 36.37
N THR A 379 -8.86 -48.07 35.33
CA THR A 379 -8.08 -49.28 35.07
C THR A 379 -7.37 -49.14 33.70
N VAL A 380 -6.50 -50.06 33.44
CA VAL A 380 -5.77 -50.12 32.15
C VAL A 380 -5.85 -51.56 31.63
N SER A 381 -6.13 -51.68 30.34
CA SER A 381 -6.02 -52.94 29.61
C SER A 381 -4.71 -52.97 28.85
N ALA A 382 -4.06 -54.10 28.74
CA ALA A 382 -2.77 -54.25 28.07
C ALA A 382 -2.74 -55.46 27.12
N GLY A 383 -2.14 -55.27 25.97
CA GLY A 383 -1.81 -56.35 25.03
C GLY A 383 -0.29 -56.47 24.88
N VAL A 384 0.24 -57.64 25.17
CA VAL A 384 1.66 -57.92 25.13
C VAL A 384 2.01 -58.85 23.98
N THR A 385 3.10 -58.58 23.28
CA THR A 385 3.66 -59.49 22.27
C THR A 385 5.21 -59.53 22.35
N ALA A 386 5.76 -60.69 22.07
CA ALA A 386 7.20 -60.80 21.80
C ALA A 386 7.50 -60.40 20.37
N VAL A 387 8.69 -59.87 20.12
CA VAL A 387 9.21 -59.63 18.79
C VAL A 387 9.82 -60.94 18.29
N ASP A 388 9.27 -61.49 17.22
CA ASP A 388 9.74 -62.73 16.62
C ASP A 388 10.85 -62.48 15.60
N PRO A 389 11.77 -63.45 15.43
CA PRO A 389 12.83 -63.36 14.42
C PRO A 389 12.30 -63.12 12.96
N GLY A 390 11.08 -63.54 12.70
CA GLY A 390 10.41 -63.38 11.41
C GLY A 390 9.66 -62.03 11.22
N ASP A 391 9.68 -61.13 12.18
CA ASP A 391 9.04 -59.82 12.05
C ASP A 391 9.83 -58.92 11.10
N GLU A 392 9.34 -58.76 9.88
CA GLU A 392 9.98 -57.88 8.91
C GLU A 392 9.72 -56.40 9.16
N THR A 393 8.66 -56.08 9.88
CA THR A 393 8.20 -54.68 10.11
C THR A 393 7.69 -54.44 11.50
N VAL A 394 7.89 -53.23 12.03
CA VAL A 394 7.26 -52.79 13.30
C VAL A 394 5.71 -52.90 13.23
N SER A 395 5.12 -52.78 12.04
CA SER A 395 3.67 -52.87 11.88
C SER A 395 3.12 -54.28 12.20
N SER A 396 3.88 -55.36 11.97
CA SER A 396 3.47 -56.73 12.31
C SER A 396 3.44 -56.93 13.83
N ILE A 397 4.44 -56.40 14.53
CA ILE A 397 4.56 -56.43 15.99
C ILE A 397 3.37 -55.68 16.64
N LEU A 398 3.13 -54.44 16.21
CA LEU A 398 2.03 -53.61 16.70
C LEU A 398 0.67 -54.27 16.50
N ARG A 399 0.45 -54.86 15.33
CA ARG A 399 -0.82 -55.54 15.02
C ARG A 399 -1.09 -56.72 15.96
N ARG A 400 -0.05 -57.50 16.39
CA ARG A 400 -0.21 -58.56 17.40
C ARG A 400 -0.51 -58.00 18.76
N ALA A 401 0.22 -56.94 19.18
CA ALA A 401 -0.04 -56.27 20.44
C ALA A 401 -1.44 -55.64 20.50
N ASP A 402 -1.90 -54.99 19.43
CA ASP A 402 -3.27 -54.46 19.32
C ASP A 402 -4.33 -55.57 19.37
N ALA A 403 -4.10 -56.70 18.70
CA ALA A 403 -5.02 -57.84 18.77
C ALA A 403 -5.14 -58.43 20.20
N ALA A 404 -4.02 -58.45 20.93
CA ALA A 404 -4.01 -58.86 22.35
C ALA A 404 -4.72 -57.81 23.23
N LEU A 405 -4.50 -56.51 23.02
CA LEU A 405 -5.22 -55.46 23.73
C LEU A 405 -6.74 -55.50 23.45
N TYR A 406 -7.10 -55.67 22.19
CA TYR A 406 -8.52 -55.82 21.83
C TYR A 406 -9.18 -56.98 22.55
N GLN A 407 -8.52 -58.14 22.65
CA GLN A 407 -8.97 -59.29 23.41
C GLN A 407 -9.10 -58.95 24.90
N ALA A 408 -8.10 -58.24 25.50
CA ALA A 408 -8.18 -57.79 26.88
C ALA A 408 -9.43 -56.93 27.16
N LYS A 409 -9.74 -56.02 26.21
CA LYS A 409 -10.94 -55.17 26.30
C LYS A 409 -12.25 -55.98 26.17
N GLN A 410 -12.30 -56.99 25.29
CA GLN A 410 -13.47 -57.84 25.11
C GLN A 410 -13.76 -58.74 26.31
N GLU A 411 -12.73 -59.27 26.93
CA GLU A 411 -12.84 -60.19 28.05
C GLU A 411 -13.21 -59.49 29.39
N GLY A 412 -13.47 -58.19 29.36
CA GLY A 412 -13.95 -57.44 30.54
C GLY A 412 -12.99 -56.41 31.09
N ARG A 413 -11.97 -56.03 30.32
CA ARG A 413 -10.98 -54.98 30.65
C ARG A 413 -10.15 -55.29 31.90
N ASN A 414 -9.39 -54.31 32.38
CA ASN A 414 -8.52 -54.40 33.55
C ASN A 414 -7.71 -55.70 33.58
N ARG A 415 -7.08 -56.05 32.47
CA ARG A 415 -6.25 -57.26 32.33
C ARG A 415 -5.16 -57.13 31.29
N VAL A 416 -4.28 -58.09 31.34
CA VAL A 416 -3.19 -58.28 30.41
C VAL A 416 -3.46 -59.54 29.56
N VAL A 417 -3.36 -59.41 28.28
CA VAL A 417 -3.43 -60.57 27.35
C VAL A 417 -2.15 -60.56 26.52
N SER A 418 -1.58 -61.76 26.27
CA SER A 418 -0.38 -61.89 25.43
C SER A 418 -0.69 -62.75 24.19
N ARG A 419 0.01 -62.42 23.11
CA ARG A 419 0.01 -63.20 21.87
C ARG A 419 1.42 -63.37 21.30
#